data_0ba4cf12cfcab0aa806e09908520f6ac
#
_entry.id   0ba4cf12cfcab0aa806e09908520f6ac
#
_cell.length_a   1.000
_cell.length_b   1.000
_cell.length_c   1.000
_cell.angle_alpha   90.00
_cell.angle_beta   90.00
_cell.angle_gamma   90.00
#
_symmetry.space_group_name_H-M   'P 1'
#
loop_
_entity.id
_entity.type
_entity.pdbx_description
1 polymer ?
#
loop_
_entity_poly.entity_id
_entity_poly.type
_entity_poly.pdbx_seq_one_letter_code
_entity_poly.pdbx_strand_id
1 'polypeptide(L)'
;EHAKAREEAKQEVAEKIEENALFITKRDGTREHYSEAKLTRALTFASVGYEAIIDTPAIITRVRQEMYDGIKTKDIHDVLIMVTRSLIERDPAYSYVAARLLLQYMYREAIGEIEDYTRLEEAHKAAFVRNIARGVETGWFDPEMLAFNLPKLAEALVIERDHDFKYLGLQTLQSNYLSKEVKTRKLLETPQMFWMRVAMGCALAEKTPEAREAQAIEFYEIMSAMYYMPSSPTLYHAGTTVPQLSSCFLSTVPDDLHSIFDEYKDGAQLLKYAGGLGVDWSYIRAAGSLVSKTGVESQGVVPFLRIENDVTISINRSGRRRGATAVYLEYWHLEIEDFMELRKNTGDERRRAHDLNTATWIPDLFMKRLQEDGYWTLFSPSDVPDLHDLYGRK
;
A
#
# COMPACT_ATOMS: atom_id res chain seq x y z
N GLU A 1 29.72 -25.85 18.19
CA GLU A 1 28.72 -26.95 18.21
C GLU A 1 27.59 -26.71 17.21
N HIS A 2 26.87 -25.56 17.27
CA HIS A 2 25.77 -25.25 16.33
C HIS A 2 26.18 -25.21 14.84
N ALA A 3 27.35 -24.69 14.51
CA ALA A 3 27.82 -24.62 13.13
C ALA A 3 28.14 -26.02 12.59
N LYS A 4 28.72 -26.89 13.40
CA LYS A 4 29.03 -28.29 13.03
C LYS A 4 27.78 -29.13 12.83
N ALA A 5 26.79 -28.99 13.74
CA ALA A 5 25.49 -29.69 13.61
C ALA A 5 24.73 -29.21 12.37
N ARG A 6 24.85 -27.95 11.99
CA ARG A 6 24.22 -27.42 10.74
C ARG A 6 24.89 -27.96 9.49
N GLU A 7 26.20 -28.16 9.51
CA GLU A 7 26.95 -28.72 8.41
C GLU A 7 26.66 -30.21 8.23
N GLU A 8 26.60 -30.96 9.33
CA GLU A 8 26.22 -32.39 9.35
C GLU A 8 24.77 -32.58 8.81
N ALA A 9 23.83 -31.73 9.22
CA ALA A 9 22.46 -31.78 8.70
C ALA A 9 22.37 -31.50 7.21
N LYS A 10 23.17 -30.57 6.68
CA LYS A 10 23.22 -30.29 5.23
C LYS A 10 23.80 -31.47 4.44
N GLN A 11 24.78 -32.15 4.99
CA GLN A 11 25.41 -33.30 4.36
C GLN A 11 24.44 -34.50 4.30
N GLU A 12 23.70 -34.75 5.38
CA GLU A 12 22.62 -35.74 5.42
C GLU A 12 21.53 -35.47 4.36
N VAL A 13 21.13 -34.21 4.21
CA VAL A 13 20.13 -33.80 3.19
C VAL A 13 20.69 -34.00 1.78
N ALA A 14 21.97 -33.67 1.53
CA ALA A 14 22.60 -33.87 0.24
C ALA A 14 22.63 -35.38 -0.15
N GLU A 15 23.00 -36.26 0.79
CA GLU A 15 23.00 -37.71 0.62
C GLU A 15 21.58 -38.23 0.30
N LYS A 16 20.55 -37.78 1.05
CA LYS A 16 19.15 -38.15 0.77
C LYS A 16 18.64 -37.69 -0.60
N ILE A 17 19.14 -36.54 -1.09
CA ILE A 17 18.79 -36.06 -2.45
C ILE A 17 19.42 -36.99 -3.50
N GLU A 18 20.71 -37.37 -3.36
CA GLU A 18 21.40 -38.26 -4.27
C GLU A 18 20.78 -39.64 -4.29
N GLU A 19 20.35 -40.17 -3.16
CA GLU A 19 19.66 -41.46 -3.01
C GLU A 19 18.19 -41.42 -3.43
N ASN A 20 17.65 -40.26 -3.83
CA ASN A 20 16.22 -40.03 -4.10
C ASN A 20 15.32 -40.36 -2.87
N ALA A 21 15.84 -40.18 -1.67
CA ALA A 21 15.20 -40.53 -0.41
C ALA A 21 14.59 -39.31 0.31
N LEU A 22 14.79 -38.08 -0.21
CA LEU A 22 14.22 -36.87 0.36
C LEU A 22 12.72 -36.75 0.00
N PHE A 23 11.88 -36.60 1.02
CA PHE A 23 10.45 -36.36 0.83
C PHE A 23 10.08 -34.90 0.99
N ILE A 24 9.06 -34.47 0.24
CA ILE A 24 8.44 -33.17 0.34
C ILE A 24 6.95 -33.33 0.65
N THR A 25 6.37 -32.29 1.29
CA THR A 25 4.95 -32.25 1.62
C THR A 25 4.21 -31.31 0.67
N LYS A 26 3.23 -31.83 -0.06
CA LYS A 26 2.35 -31.03 -0.92
C LYS A 26 1.37 -30.19 -0.11
N ARG A 27 0.67 -29.27 -0.80
CA ARG A 27 -0.36 -28.41 -0.19
C ARG A 27 -1.58 -29.17 0.36
N ASP A 28 -1.90 -30.32 -0.26
CA ASP A 28 -2.96 -31.24 0.16
C ASP A 28 -2.54 -32.14 1.32
N GLY A 29 -1.30 -32.02 1.80
CA GLY A 29 -0.72 -32.82 2.86
C GLY A 29 -0.10 -34.16 2.39
N THR A 30 -0.20 -34.49 1.12
CA THR A 30 0.43 -35.73 0.57
C THR A 30 1.95 -35.57 0.53
N ARG A 31 2.67 -36.69 0.67
CA ARG A 31 4.13 -36.75 0.56
C ARG A 31 4.54 -37.31 -0.80
N GLU A 32 5.50 -36.66 -1.42
CA GLU A 32 6.14 -37.19 -2.65
C GLU A 32 7.67 -37.03 -2.56
N HIS A 33 8.39 -37.79 -3.38
CA HIS A 33 9.84 -37.60 -3.49
C HIS A 33 10.18 -36.23 -4.06
N TYR A 34 11.22 -35.62 -3.53
CA TYR A 34 11.75 -34.37 -4.08
C TYR A 34 12.20 -34.58 -5.53
N SER A 35 11.88 -33.66 -6.40
CA SER A 35 12.28 -33.66 -7.80
C SER A 35 12.97 -32.36 -8.18
N GLU A 36 14.29 -32.40 -8.31
CA GLU A 36 15.07 -31.27 -8.79
C GLU A 36 14.67 -30.84 -10.21
N ALA A 37 14.26 -31.77 -11.03
CA ALA A 37 13.80 -31.48 -12.39
C ALA A 37 12.56 -30.53 -12.37
N LYS A 38 11.67 -30.68 -11.39
CA LYS A 38 10.53 -29.78 -11.24
C LYS A 38 11.00 -28.37 -10.86
N LEU A 39 11.96 -28.24 -9.94
CA LEU A 39 12.53 -26.97 -9.50
C LEU A 39 13.29 -26.27 -10.64
N THR A 40 14.15 -27.01 -11.33
CA THR A 40 14.91 -26.52 -12.48
C THR A 40 13.96 -26.04 -13.58
N ARG A 41 12.89 -26.78 -13.88
CA ARG A 41 11.89 -26.37 -14.88
C ARG A 41 11.23 -25.02 -14.50
N ALA A 42 10.83 -24.85 -13.24
CA ALA A 42 10.24 -23.61 -12.77
C ALA A 42 11.19 -22.41 -12.94
N LEU A 43 12.48 -22.61 -12.60
CA LEU A 43 13.50 -21.58 -12.77
C LEU A 43 13.81 -21.30 -14.25
N THR A 44 13.95 -22.35 -15.07
CA THR A 44 14.17 -22.19 -16.53
C THR A 44 13.03 -21.42 -17.18
N PHE A 45 11.78 -21.73 -16.86
CA PHE A 45 10.63 -21.00 -17.36
C PHE A 45 10.65 -19.51 -16.93
N ALA A 46 11.01 -19.23 -15.68
CA ALA A 46 11.14 -17.87 -15.19
C ALA A 46 12.30 -17.10 -15.83
N SER A 47 13.32 -17.82 -16.31
CA SER A 47 14.56 -17.24 -16.89
C SER A 47 14.48 -16.98 -18.39
N VAL A 48 13.35 -17.24 -19.04
CA VAL A 48 13.19 -17.03 -20.50
C VAL A 48 13.57 -15.59 -20.87
N GLY A 49 14.51 -15.43 -21.81
CA GLY A 49 15.09 -14.17 -22.26
C GLY A 49 16.26 -13.67 -21.40
N TYR A 50 16.62 -14.39 -20.33
CA TYR A 50 17.76 -14.08 -19.45
C TYR A 50 18.71 -15.28 -19.27
N GLU A 51 18.61 -16.32 -20.09
CA GLU A 51 19.31 -17.60 -19.95
C GLU A 51 20.84 -17.42 -19.93
N ALA A 52 21.36 -16.44 -20.65
CA ALA A 52 22.79 -16.15 -20.70
C ALA A 52 23.35 -15.49 -19.41
N ILE A 53 22.46 -14.94 -18.57
CA ILE A 53 22.83 -14.19 -17.37
C ILE A 53 22.60 -15.01 -16.11
N ILE A 54 21.54 -15.84 -16.11
CA ILE A 54 21.08 -16.55 -14.92
C ILE A 54 21.87 -17.85 -14.73
N ASP A 55 22.62 -17.89 -13.63
CA ASP A 55 23.34 -19.11 -13.21
C ASP A 55 22.39 -20.08 -12.50
N THR A 56 21.62 -20.83 -13.31
CA THR A 56 20.66 -21.82 -12.81
C THR A 56 21.32 -22.87 -11.90
N PRO A 57 22.47 -23.48 -12.22
CA PRO A 57 23.14 -24.44 -11.35
C PRO A 57 23.52 -23.87 -9.99
N ALA A 58 24.03 -22.63 -9.94
CA ALA A 58 24.39 -22.01 -8.67
C ALA A 58 23.16 -21.72 -7.80
N ILE A 59 22.03 -21.32 -8.40
CA ILE A 59 20.77 -21.13 -7.67
C ILE A 59 20.28 -22.45 -7.09
N ILE A 60 20.20 -23.50 -7.89
CA ILE A 60 19.74 -24.84 -7.47
C ILE A 60 20.62 -25.36 -6.32
N THR A 61 21.94 -25.23 -6.44
CA THR A 61 22.88 -25.64 -5.40
C THR A 61 22.60 -24.92 -4.06
N ARG A 62 22.31 -23.61 -4.09
CA ARG A 62 21.98 -22.87 -2.88
C ARG A 62 20.61 -23.25 -2.31
N VAL A 63 19.63 -23.51 -3.16
CA VAL A 63 18.31 -24.00 -2.72
C VAL A 63 18.44 -25.34 -2.01
N ARG A 64 19.24 -26.27 -2.55
CA ARG A 64 19.52 -27.58 -1.90
C ARG A 64 20.04 -27.40 -0.46
N GLN A 65 20.86 -26.40 -0.20
CA GLN A 65 21.44 -26.16 1.14
C GLN A 65 20.42 -25.74 2.21
N GLU A 66 19.23 -25.31 1.78
CA GLU A 66 18.12 -24.92 2.67
C GLU A 66 17.00 -25.98 2.74
N MET A 67 17.19 -27.13 2.10
CA MET A 67 16.22 -28.24 2.11
C MET A 67 16.31 -29.05 3.40
N TYR A 68 15.20 -29.69 3.77
CA TYR A 68 15.10 -30.68 4.85
C TYR A 68 13.98 -31.69 4.55
N ASP A 69 14.01 -32.87 5.19
CA ASP A 69 13.00 -33.91 4.94
C ASP A 69 11.60 -33.43 5.41
N GLY A 70 10.61 -33.61 4.54
CA GLY A 70 9.24 -33.18 4.78
C GLY A 70 8.96 -31.69 4.51
N ILE A 71 9.93 -30.93 3.97
CA ILE A 71 9.75 -29.51 3.61
C ILE A 71 8.50 -29.32 2.73
N LYS A 72 7.75 -28.26 2.96
CA LYS A 72 6.56 -28.00 2.15
C LYS A 72 6.93 -27.42 0.78
N THR A 73 6.19 -27.80 -0.26
CA THR A 73 6.41 -27.26 -1.63
C THR A 73 6.31 -25.73 -1.67
N LYS A 74 5.51 -25.12 -0.79
CA LYS A 74 5.46 -23.66 -0.64
C LYS A 74 6.82 -23.12 -0.18
N ASP A 75 7.38 -23.71 0.88
CA ASP A 75 8.61 -23.22 1.49
C ASP A 75 9.80 -23.37 0.51
N ILE A 76 9.81 -24.45 -0.30
CA ILE A 76 10.79 -24.62 -1.38
C ILE A 76 10.70 -23.47 -2.39
N HIS A 77 9.49 -23.10 -2.77
CA HIS A 77 9.28 -22.00 -3.70
C HIS A 77 9.72 -20.64 -3.10
N ASP A 78 9.41 -20.41 -1.82
CA ASP A 78 9.84 -19.23 -1.09
C ASP A 78 11.38 -19.16 -1.00
N VAL A 79 12.05 -20.30 -0.75
CA VAL A 79 13.54 -20.39 -0.78
C VAL A 79 14.08 -20.09 -2.17
N LEU A 80 13.48 -20.63 -3.24
CA LEU A 80 13.89 -20.35 -4.61
C LEU A 80 13.82 -18.85 -4.94
N ILE A 81 12.72 -18.19 -4.57
CA ILE A 81 12.57 -16.74 -4.73
C ILE A 81 13.64 -16.00 -3.91
N MET A 82 13.84 -16.40 -2.65
CA MET A 82 14.79 -15.76 -1.75
C MET A 82 16.22 -15.85 -2.27
N VAL A 83 16.64 -17.02 -2.73
CA VAL A 83 17.98 -17.22 -3.33
C VAL A 83 18.14 -16.40 -4.59
N THR A 84 17.14 -16.42 -5.49
CA THR A 84 17.19 -15.66 -6.75
C THR A 84 17.27 -14.15 -6.49
N ARG A 85 16.43 -13.63 -5.60
CA ARG A 85 16.43 -12.20 -5.28
C ARG A 85 17.73 -11.72 -4.60
N SER A 86 18.42 -12.59 -3.86
CA SER A 86 19.71 -12.25 -3.23
C SER A 86 20.82 -11.97 -4.26
N LEU A 87 20.59 -12.28 -5.52
CA LEU A 87 21.52 -12.05 -6.63
C LEU A 87 21.21 -10.78 -7.44
N ILE A 88 20.17 -10.02 -7.07
CA ILE A 88 19.78 -8.77 -7.76
C ILE A 88 20.92 -7.74 -7.79
N GLU A 89 21.76 -7.72 -6.75
CA GLU A 89 22.94 -6.82 -6.71
C GLU A 89 24.02 -7.19 -7.73
N ARG A 90 24.03 -8.44 -8.22
CA ARG A 90 24.97 -8.88 -9.26
C ARG A 90 24.54 -8.47 -10.65
N ASP A 91 23.24 -8.65 -10.94
CA ASP A 91 22.65 -8.27 -12.22
C ASP A 91 21.15 -7.98 -12.06
N PRO A 92 20.61 -6.88 -12.63
CA PRO A 92 19.18 -6.55 -12.59
C PRO A 92 18.25 -7.62 -13.18
N ALA A 93 18.74 -8.50 -14.08
CA ALA A 93 17.96 -9.60 -14.66
C ALA A 93 17.38 -10.54 -13.57
N TYR A 94 18.10 -10.74 -12.47
CA TYR A 94 17.59 -11.53 -11.33
C TYR A 94 16.33 -10.95 -10.71
N SER A 95 16.09 -9.63 -10.82
CA SER A 95 14.85 -9.02 -10.35
C SER A 95 13.63 -9.45 -11.16
N TYR A 96 13.77 -9.58 -12.47
CA TYR A 96 12.70 -10.07 -13.35
C TYR A 96 12.45 -11.56 -13.14
N VAL A 97 13.51 -12.36 -13.02
CA VAL A 97 13.37 -13.80 -12.76
C VAL A 97 12.72 -14.08 -11.40
N ALA A 98 13.12 -13.35 -10.35
CA ALA A 98 12.48 -13.47 -9.04
C ALA A 98 11.00 -13.03 -9.08
N ALA A 99 10.66 -11.99 -9.86
CA ALA A 99 9.29 -11.57 -10.09
C ALA A 99 8.47 -12.67 -10.78
N ARG A 100 9.00 -13.28 -11.84
CA ARG A 100 8.31 -14.36 -12.56
C ARG A 100 8.11 -15.61 -11.71
N LEU A 101 9.06 -15.93 -10.82
CA LEU A 101 8.87 -16.98 -9.82
C LEU A 101 7.72 -16.63 -8.86
N LEU A 102 7.66 -15.38 -8.39
CA LEU A 102 6.56 -14.90 -7.55
C LEU A 102 5.22 -14.93 -8.29
N LEU A 103 5.17 -14.59 -9.59
CA LEU A 103 3.97 -14.71 -10.44
C LEU A 103 3.46 -16.15 -10.52
N GLN A 104 4.34 -17.15 -10.70
CA GLN A 104 3.94 -18.55 -10.71
C GLN A 104 3.21 -18.96 -9.42
N TYR A 105 3.69 -18.44 -8.27
CA TYR A 105 3.02 -18.63 -6.99
C TYR A 105 1.63 -17.96 -6.96
N MET A 106 1.54 -16.70 -7.39
CA MET A 106 0.29 -15.91 -7.40
C MET A 106 -0.75 -16.53 -8.34
N TYR A 107 -0.34 -16.98 -9.53
CA TYR A 107 -1.22 -17.65 -10.48
C TYR A 107 -1.79 -18.93 -9.88
N ARG A 108 -0.95 -19.75 -9.26
CA ARG A 108 -1.41 -20.98 -8.61
C ARG A 108 -2.39 -20.73 -7.47
N GLU A 109 -2.23 -19.62 -6.73
CA GLU A 109 -3.18 -19.25 -5.66
C GLU A 109 -4.51 -18.71 -6.20
N ALA A 110 -4.48 -17.80 -7.17
CA ALA A 110 -5.66 -17.11 -7.67
C ALA A 110 -6.42 -17.92 -8.73
N ILE A 111 -5.70 -18.65 -9.59
CA ILE A 111 -6.29 -19.39 -10.72
C ILE A 111 -6.50 -20.86 -10.36
N GLY A 112 -5.56 -21.45 -9.65
CA GLY A 112 -5.48 -22.89 -9.36
C GLY A 112 -4.27 -23.55 -10.03
N GLU A 113 -4.17 -24.87 -9.97
CA GLU A 113 -3.12 -25.61 -10.64
C GLU A 113 -3.28 -25.52 -12.16
N ILE A 114 -2.20 -25.13 -12.83
CA ILE A 114 -2.11 -25.03 -14.29
C ILE A 114 -1.16 -26.13 -14.74
N GLU A 115 -1.72 -27.19 -15.30
CA GLU A 115 -0.93 -28.31 -15.80
C GLU A 115 -0.24 -27.95 -17.13
N ASP A 116 -0.92 -27.20 -17.97
CA ASP A 116 -0.46 -26.75 -19.28
C ASP A 116 -0.43 -25.23 -19.38
N TYR A 117 0.75 -24.66 -19.33
CA TYR A 117 0.97 -23.22 -19.42
C TYR A 117 0.62 -22.62 -20.79
N THR A 118 0.43 -23.41 -21.84
CA THR A 118 -0.09 -22.93 -23.13
C THR A 118 -1.55 -22.45 -23.01
N ARG A 119 -2.26 -22.90 -21.97
CA ARG A 119 -3.65 -22.52 -21.66
C ARG A 119 -3.74 -21.49 -20.54
N LEU A 120 -2.63 -20.84 -20.18
CA LEU A 120 -2.59 -19.86 -19.10
C LEU A 120 -3.58 -18.71 -19.30
N GLU A 121 -3.68 -18.20 -20.52
CA GLU A 121 -4.58 -17.08 -20.85
C GLU A 121 -6.05 -17.50 -20.67
N GLU A 122 -6.47 -18.63 -21.19
CA GLU A 122 -7.82 -19.18 -21.01
C GLU A 122 -8.14 -19.38 -19.52
N ALA A 123 -7.18 -19.93 -18.76
CA ALA A 123 -7.33 -20.15 -17.33
C ALA A 123 -7.48 -18.84 -16.56
N HIS A 124 -6.75 -17.78 -16.97
CA HIS A 124 -6.88 -16.43 -16.40
C HIS A 124 -8.28 -15.85 -16.65
N LYS A 125 -8.76 -15.87 -17.89
CA LYS A 125 -10.07 -15.38 -18.27
C LYS A 125 -11.19 -16.04 -17.48
N ALA A 126 -11.16 -17.38 -17.40
CA ALA A 126 -12.12 -18.14 -16.61
C ALA A 126 -12.03 -17.83 -15.10
N ALA A 127 -10.80 -17.71 -14.58
CA ALA A 127 -10.58 -17.39 -13.17
C ALA A 127 -11.02 -15.96 -12.82
N PHE A 128 -10.85 -14.98 -13.70
CA PHE A 128 -11.31 -13.60 -13.48
C PHE A 128 -12.82 -13.57 -13.22
N VAL A 129 -13.62 -14.17 -14.12
CA VAL A 129 -15.09 -14.23 -13.96
C VAL A 129 -15.47 -14.91 -12.65
N ARG A 130 -14.90 -16.06 -12.37
CA ARG A 130 -15.17 -16.83 -11.14
C ARG A 130 -14.78 -16.04 -9.88
N ASN A 131 -13.63 -15.37 -9.88
CA ASN A 131 -13.09 -14.70 -8.70
C ASN A 131 -13.81 -13.38 -8.39
N ILE A 132 -14.31 -12.66 -9.41
CA ILE A 132 -15.22 -11.53 -9.17
C ILE A 132 -16.49 -12.03 -8.49
N ALA A 133 -17.14 -13.08 -9.01
CA ALA A 133 -18.33 -13.66 -8.40
C ALA A 133 -18.08 -14.12 -6.95
N ARG A 134 -16.95 -14.77 -6.69
CA ARG A 134 -16.55 -15.21 -5.34
C ARG A 134 -16.27 -14.02 -4.41
N GLY A 135 -15.67 -12.96 -4.90
CA GLY A 135 -15.43 -11.73 -4.12
C GLY A 135 -16.75 -11.07 -3.67
N VAL A 136 -17.76 -11.07 -4.54
CA VAL A 136 -19.11 -10.59 -4.21
C VAL A 136 -19.79 -11.53 -3.21
N GLU A 137 -19.75 -12.83 -3.43
CA GLU A 137 -20.33 -13.85 -2.53
C GLU A 137 -19.76 -13.75 -1.11
N THR A 138 -18.48 -13.47 -0.98
CA THR A 138 -17.80 -13.31 0.33
C THR A 138 -17.98 -11.92 0.96
N GLY A 139 -18.72 -11.02 0.29
CA GLY A 139 -18.99 -9.66 0.77
C GLY A 139 -17.80 -8.70 0.70
N TRP A 140 -16.75 -9.05 -0.06
CA TRP A 140 -15.59 -8.18 -0.25
C TRP A 140 -15.74 -7.23 -1.44
N PHE A 141 -16.23 -7.72 -2.58
CA PHE A 141 -16.51 -6.89 -3.75
C PHE A 141 -17.95 -6.38 -3.74
N ASP A 142 -18.14 -5.22 -4.35
CA ASP A 142 -19.44 -4.61 -4.54
C ASP A 142 -20.33 -5.50 -5.45
N PRO A 143 -21.61 -5.76 -5.09
CA PRO A 143 -22.53 -6.51 -5.95
C PRO A 143 -22.68 -5.96 -7.37
N GLU A 144 -22.54 -4.64 -7.57
CA GLU A 144 -22.58 -4.02 -8.90
C GLU A 144 -21.46 -4.50 -9.84
N MET A 145 -20.39 -5.08 -9.31
CA MET A 145 -19.35 -5.69 -10.12
C MET A 145 -19.85 -6.84 -11.00
N LEU A 146 -20.95 -7.49 -10.61
CA LEU A 146 -21.61 -8.54 -11.42
C LEU A 146 -22.48 -7.98 -12.55
N ALA A 147 -22.76 -6.68 -12.56
CA ALA A 147 -23.52 -6.06 -13.64
C ALA A 147 -22.71 -5.81 -14.91
N PHE A 148 -21.39 -5.93 -14.84
CA PHE A 148 -20.52 -5.86 -16.02
C PHE A 148 -20.59 -7.14 -16.85
N ASN A 149 -20.36 -7.03 -18.15
CA ASN A 149 -20.11 -8.19 -19.01
C ASN A 149 -18.70 -8.75 -18.72
N LEU A 150 -18.58 -9.55 -17.65
CA LEU A 150 -17.32 -10.11 -17.18
C LEU A 150 -16.55 -10.90 -18.26
N PRO A 151 -17.19 -11.73 -19.11
CA PRO A 151 -16.51 -12.38 -20.23
C PRO A 151 -15.85 -11.37 -21.19
N LYS A 152 -16.53 -10.29 -21.54
CA LYS A 152 -15.97 -9.24 -22.41
C LYS A 152 -14.77 -8.54 -21.77
N LEU A 153 -14.83 -8.25 -20.47
CA LEU A 153 -13.71 -7.67 -19.75
C LEU A 153 -12.55 -8.66 -19.61
N ALA A 154 -12.84 -9.94 -19.44
CA ALA A 154 -11.81 -11.00 -19.42
C ALA A 154 -11.01 -11.06 -20.72
N GLU A 155 -11.68 -10.88 -21.89
CA GLU A 155 -11.01 -10.83 -23.20
C GLU A 155 -10.08 -9.64 -23.36
N ALA A 156 -10.29 -8.56 -22.62
CA ALA A 156 -9.39 -7.38 -22.63
C ALA A 156 -8.12 -7.54 -21.78
N LEU A 157 -7.99 -8.62 -20.99
CA LEU A 157 -6.82 -8.83 -20.16
C LEU A 157 -5.58 -9.17 -20.99
N VAL A 158 -4.48 -8.46 -20.78
CA VAL A 158 -3.18 -8.65 -21.43
C VAL A 158 -2.20 -9.22 -20.42
N ILE A 159 -2.13 -10.54 -20.35
CA ILE A 159 -1.40 -11.28 -19.29
C ILE A 159 0.11 -11.06 -19.40
N GLU A 160 0.64 -10.83 -20.59
CA GLU A 160 2.05 -10.60 -20.86
C GLU A 160 2.61 -9.39 -20.09
N ARG A 161 1.76 -8.38 -19.78
CA ARG A 161 2.14 -7.21 -18.98
C ARG A 161 2.59 -7.56 -17.56
N ASP A 162 2.22 -8.75 -17.05
CA ASP A 162 2.72 -9.24 -15.76
C ASP A 162 4.24 -9.46 -15.77
N HIS A 163 4.85 -9.67 -16.93
CA HIS A 163 6.30 -9.87 -17.07
C HIS A 163 7.11 -8.57 -17.00
N ASP A 164 6.47 -7.40 -17.05
CA ASP A 164 7.13 -6.10 -16.91
C ASP A 164 7.48 -5.76 -15.47
N PHE A 165 6.88 -6.48 -14.51
CA PHE A 165 7.16 -6.27 -13.09
C PHE A 165 8.57 -6.70 -12.69
N LYS A 166 9.24 -5.83 -11.93
CA LYS A 166 10.40 -6.21 -11.11
C LYS A 166 9.93 -6.77 -9.77
N TYR A 167 10.79 -7.57 -9.15
CA TYR A 167 10.46 -8.28 -7.91
C TYR A 167 9.86 -7.40 -6.81
N LEU A 168 10.49 -6.25 -6.51
CA LEU A 168 10.04 -5.37 -5.42
C LEU A 168 8.64 -4.81 -5.68
N GLY A 169 8.36 -4.38 -6.92
CA GLY A 169 7.04 -3.87 -7.32
C GLY A 169 5.96 -4.95 -7.18
N LEU A 170 6.24 -6.15 -7.69
CA LEU A 170 5.31 -7.26 -7.62
C LEU A 170 5.08 -7.76 -6.19
N GLN A 171 6.13 -7.83 -5.37
CA GLN A 171 6.02 -8.19 -3.96
C GLN A 171 5.19 -7.17 -3.19
N THR A 172 5.37 -5.88 -3.48
CA THR A 172 4.57 -4.81 -2.89
C THR A 172 3.11 -4.93 -3.28
N LEU A 173 2.83 -5.21 -4.56
CA LEU A 173 1.48 -5.44 -5.06
C LEU A 173 0.82 -6.62 -4.33
N GLN A 174 1.50 -7.77 -4.26
CA GLN A 174 1.00 -8.98 -3.60
C GLN A 174 0.73 -8.79 -2.11
N SER A 175 1.66 -8.16 -1.40
CA SER A 175 1.56 -8.02 0.06
C SER A 175 0.50 -7.01 0.48
N ASN A 176 0.38 -5.89 -0.25
CA ASN A 176 -0.38 -4.74 0.19
C ASN A 176 -1.69 -4.52 -0.58
N TYR A 177 -1.75 -4.83 -1.89
CA TYR A 177 -2.84 -4.36 -2.75
C TYR A 177 -3.79 -5.45 -3.23
N LEU A 178 -3.29 -6.64 -3.55
CA LEU A 178 -4.16 -7.69 -4.09
C LEU A 178 -5.22 -8.12 -3.07
N SER A 179 -6.45 -8.25 -3.56
CA SER A 179 -7.56 -8.74 -2.76
C SER A 179 -7.38 -10.20 -2.37
N LYS A 180 -7.71 -10.48 -1.11
CA LYS A 180 -7.65 -11.83 -0.53
C LYS A 180 -8.99 -12.18 0.08
N GLU A 181 -9.40 -13.41 -0.08
CA GLU A 181 -10.58 -13.91 0.61
C GLU A 181 -10.43 -13.77 2.13
N VAL A 182 -11.44 -13.23 2.80
CA VAL A 182 -11.34 -12.85 4.22
C VAL A 182 -11.01 -14.04 5.11
N LYS A 183 -11.66 -15.19 4.89
CA LYS A 183 -11.55 -16.39 5.74
C LYS A 183 -10.29 -17.21 5.44
N THR A 184 -10.01 -17.48 4.18
CA THR A 184 -8.91 -18.39 3.76
C THR A 184 -7.60 -17.68 3.50
N ARG A 185 -7.64 -16.35 3.35
CA ARG A 185 -6.51 -15.49 2.95
C ARG A 185 -5.91 -15.83 1.58
N LYS A 186 -6.58 -16.64 0.78
CA LYS A 186 -6.17 -16.92 -0.60
C LYS A 186 -6.34 -15.70 -1.48
N LEU A 187 -5.45 -15.54 -2.45
CA LEU A 187 -5.54 -14.47 -3.44
C LEU A 187 -6.80 -14.66 -4.30
N LEU A 188 -7.53 -13.57 -4.49
CA LEU A 188 -8.64 -13.48 -5.45
C LEU A 188 -8.19 -12.90 -6.80
N GLU A 189 -6.99 -12.32 -6.87
CA GLU A 189 -6.53 -11.55 -8.02
C GLU A 189 -5.09 -11.91 -8.39
N THR A 190 -4.83 -11.94 -9.69
CA THR A 190 -3.50 -11.75 -10.27
C THR A 190 -3.29 -10.25 -10.57
N PRO A 191 -2.10 -9.79 -10.98
CA PRO A 191 -1.92 -8.36 -11.26
C PRO A 191 -2.87 -7.83 -12.34
N GLN A 192 -3.11 -8.57 -13.44
CA GLN A 192 -4.03 -8.09 -14.47
C GLN A 192 -5.50 -8.08 -14.01
N MET A 193 -5.92 -9.08 -13.22
CA MET A 193 -7.26 -9.08 -12.60
C MET A 193 -7.43 -7.90 -11.64
N PHE A 194 -6.39 -7.57 -10.88
CA PHE A 194 -6.38 -6.42 -9.97
C PHE A 194 -6.58 -5.09 -10.73
N TRP A 195 -5.82 -4.87 -11.82
CA TRP A 195 -5.99 -3.65 -12.62
C TRP A 195 -7.40 -3.55 -13.19
N MET A 196 -7.94 -4.66 -13.70
CA MET A 196 -9.31 -4.69 -14.21
C MET A 196 -10.34 -4.42 -13.12
N ARG A 197 -10.19 -4.99 -11.90
CA ARG A 197 -11.10 -4.70 -10.79
C ARG A 197 -11.07 -3.22 -10.39
N VAL A 198 -9.88 -2.61 -10.31
CA VAL A 198 -9.74 -1.18 -10.02
C VAL A 198 -10.43 -0.35 -11.10
N ALA A 199 -10.21 -0.67 -12.36
CA ALA A 199 -10.84 -0.01 -13.51
C ALA A 199 -12.36 -0.11 -13.46
N MET A 200 -12.90 -1.31 -13.23
CA MET A 200 -14.34 -1.53 -13.05
C MET A 200 -14.91 -0.69 -11.92
N GLY A 201 -14.25 -0.69 -10.75
CA GLY A 201 -14.70 0.09 -9.59
C GLY A 201 -14.73 1.60 -9.85
N CYS A 202 -13.78 2.13 -10.63
CA CYS A 202 -13.81 3.53 -11.06
C CYS A 202 -14.89 3.81 -12.11
N ALA A 203 -15.22 2.83 -12.95
CA ALA A 203 -16.23 2.96 -14.01
C ALA A 203 -17.69 2.80 -13.53
N LEU A 204 -17.93 2.40 -12.27
CA LEU A 204 -19.29 2.24 -11.72
C LEU A 204 -20.12 3.53 -11.79
N ALA A 205 -19.48 4.70 -11.82
CA ALA A 205 -20.14 5.99 -11.92
C ALA A 205 -20.79 6.26 -13.30
N GLU A 206 -20.41 5.49 -14.33
CA GLU A 206 -20.98 5.63 -15.67
C GLU A 206 -22.44 5.20 -15.72
N LYS A 207 -23.25 5.90 -16.55
CA LYS A 207 -24.72 5.80 -16.53
C LYS A 207 -25.28 4.57 -17.23
N THR A 208 -24.57 4.03 -18.22
CA THR A 208 -25.04 2.88 -19.00
C THR A 208 -24.07 1.71 -18.91
N PRO A 209 -24.54 0.47 -19.04
CA PRO A 209 -23.67 -0.71 -19.03
C PRO A 209 -22.55 -0.64 -20.09
N GLU A 210 -22.88 -0.18 -21.29
CA GLU A 210 -21.92 -0.07 -22.39
C GLU A 210 -20.83 0.98 -22.10
N ALA A 211 -21.21 2.12 -21.50
CA ALA A 211 -20.26 3.15 -21.07
C ALA A 211 -19.38 2.64 -19.92
N ARG A 212 -19.96 1.91 -18.94
CA ARG A 212 -19.19 1.27 -17.85
C ARG A 212 -18.13 0.32 -18.39
N GLU A 213 -18.49 -0.55 -19.32
CA GLU A 213 -17.58 -1.51 -19.92
C GLU A 213 -16.47 -0.83 -20.73
N ALA A 214 -16.82 0.14 -21.57
CA ALA A 214 -15.87 0.88 -22.37
C ALA A 214 -14.86 1.64 -21.50
N GLN A 215 -15.36 2.33 -20.48
CA GLN A 215 -14.54 3.09 -19.54
C GLN A 215 -13.64 2.18 -18.68
N ALA A 216 -14.15 1.02 -18.25
CA ALA A 216 -13.36 0.05 -17.52
C ALA A 216 -12.19 -0.49 -18.36
N ILE A 217 -12.41 -0.79 -19.65
CA ILE A 217 -11.36 -1.23 -20.55
C ILE A 217 -10.32 -0.12 -20.77
N GLU A 218 -10.74 1.13 -20.97
CA GLU A 218 -9.85 2.26 -21.15
C GLU A 218 -8.99 2.50 -19.90
N PHE A 219 -9.59 2.51 -18.72
CA PHE A 219 -8.84 2.65 -17.46
C PHE A 219 -7.88 1.49 -17.23
N TYR A 220 -8.31 0.26 -17.54
CA TYR A 220 -7.44 -0.91 -17.46
C TYR A 220 -6.21 -0.78 -18.37
N GLU A 221 -6.41 -0.38 -19.63
CA GLU A 221 -5.31 -0.19 -20.57
C GLU A 221 -4.27 0.79 -20.05
N ILE A 222 -4.70 1.94 -19.55
CA ILE A 222 -3.82 2.99 -19.04
C ILE A 222 -3.05 2.53 -17.80
N MET A 223 -3.74 1.86 -16.85
CA MET A 223 -3.12 1.42 -15.60
C MET A 223 -2.23 0.21 -15.78
N SER A 224 -2.68 -0.81 -16.52
CA SER A 224 -1.92 -2.05 -16.72
C SER A 224 -0.67 -1.87 -17.57
N ALA A 225 -0.69 -0.88 -18.50
CA ALA A 225 0.47 -0.46 -19.26
C ALA A 225 1.38 0.55 -18.52
N MET A 226 1.12 0.81 -17.23
CA MET A 226 1.91 1.69 -16.37
C MET A 226 1.99 3.16 -16.81
N TYR A 227 1.03 3.66 -17.61
CA TYR A 227 0.95 5.08 -17.94
C TYR A 227 0.39 5.92 -16.79
N TYR A 228 -0.45 5.34 -15.94
CA TYR A 228 -1.03 6.00 -14.78
C TYR A 228 -1.18 5.04 -13.61
N MET A 229 -0.88 5.53 -12.41
CA MET A 229 -1.04 4.81 -11.16
C MET A 229 -1.96 5.59 -10.22
N PRO A 230 -3.14 5.08 -9.89
CA PRO A 230 -4.02 5.71 -8.90
C PRO A 230 -3.40 5.73 -7.50
N SER A 231 -3.96 6.55 -6.64
CA SER A 231 -3.57 6.58 -5.22
C SER A 231 -3.92 5.27 -4.51
N SER A 232 -3.20 4.98 -3.42
CA SER A 232 -3.40 3.75 -2.64
C SER A 232 -4.84 3.48 -2.22
N PRO A 233 -5.66 4.46 -1.75
CA PRO A 233 -7.06 4.19 -1.43
C PRO A 233 -7.87 3.71 -2.63
N THR A 234 -7.66 4.28 -3.81
CA THR A 234 -8.31 3.81 -5.05
C THR A 234 -7.92 2.37 -5.36
N LEU A 235 -6.63 2.06 -5.28
CA LEU A 235 -6.12 0.70 -5.51
C LEU A 235 -6.70 -0.33 -4.52
N TYR A 236 -6.90 0.07 -3.25
CA TYR A 236 -7.46 -0.83 -2.23
C TYR A 236 -8.97 -1.03 -2.38
N HIS A 237 -9.71 0.05 -2.63
CA HIS A 237 -11.13 0.09 -2.36
C HIS A 237 -12.02 0.17 -3.62
N ALA A 238 -11.46 0.49 -4.81
CA ALA A 238 -12.26 0.50 -6.02
C ALA A 238 -12.86 -0.90 -6.28
N GLY A 239 -14.16 -0.95 -6.53
CA GLY A 239 -14.91 -2.19 -6.74
C GLY A 239 -15.13 -3.04 -5.47
N THR A 240 -14.88 -2.49 -4.27
CA THR A 240 -15.19 -3.15 -3.00
C THR A 240 -16.45 -2.58 -2.36
N THR A 241 -16.94 -3.25 -1.31
CA THR A 241 -18.10 -2.78 -0.53
C THR A 241 -17.85 -1.51 0.29
N VAL A 242 -16.61 -1.02 0.33
CA VAL A 242 -16.20 0.21 1.01
C VAL A 242 -15.45 1.10 0.02
N PRO A 243 -16.13 1.79 -0.92
CA PRO A 243 -15.51 2.49 -2.03
C PRO A 243 -14.97 3.88 -1.64
N GLN A 244 -14.10 3.96 -0.63
CA GLN A 244 -13.40 5.19 -0.31
C GLN A 244 -12.17 5.32 -1.21
N LEU A 245 -12.21 6.23 -2.20
CA LEU A 245 -11.21 6.35 -3.26
C LEU A 245 -10.27 7.55 -3.08
N SER A 246 -10.64 8.55 -2.25
CA SER A 246 -9.83 9.74 -2.01
C SER A 246 -8.66 9.46 -1.07
N SER A 247 -7.49 10.00 -1.40
CA SER A 247 -6.28 9.78 -0.58
C SER A 247 -6.07 10.83 0.49
N CYS A 248 -6.58 12.05 0.28
CA CYS A 248 -6.34 13.19 1.16
C CYS A 248 -7.62 13.98 1.36
N PHE A 249 -7.77 14.51 2.58
CA PHE A 249 -8.87 15.37 2.99
C PHE A 249 -8.29 16.63 3.65
N LEU A 250 -8.86 17.77 3.35
CA LEU A 250 -8.47 19.05 3.92
C LEU A 250 -9.63 19.61 4.73
N SER A 251 -9.32 20.12 5.91
CA SER A 251 -10.28 20.76 6.80
C SER A 251 -9.68 22.00 7.45
N THR A 252 -10.53 22.84 7.99
CA THR A 252 -10.15 24.04 8.76
C THR A 252 -10.91 24.01 10.06
N VAL A 253 -10.25 24.31 11.17
CA VAL A 253 -10.82 24.28 12.51
C VAL A 253 -11.21 25.69 12.94
N PRO A 254 -12.52 25.98 13.08
CA PRO A 254 -12.98 27.25 13.68
C PRO A 254 -12.59 27.33 15.15
N ASP A 255 -12.46 28.56 15.66
CA ASP A 255 -12.13 28.86 17.08
C ASP A 255 -13.33 28.64 18.00
N ASP A 256 -13.83 27.40 18.03
CA ASP A 256 -14.94 26.93 18.83
C ASP A 256 -14.71 25.51 19.33
N LEU A 257 -14.97 25.25 20.60
CA LEU A 257 -14.68 23.97 21.23
C LEU A 257 -15.42 22.79 20.57
N HIS A 258 -16.69 22.99 20.16
CA HIS A 258 -17.45 21.92 19.48
C HIS A 258 -16.80 21.58 18.14
N SER A 259 -16.45 22.58 17.36
CA SER A 259 -15.80 22.40 16.05
C SER A 259 -14.44 21.71 16.17
N ILE A 260 -13.66 22.03 17.20
CA ILE A 260 -12.38 21.36 17.48
C ILE A 260 -12.60 19.86 17.74
N PHE A 261 -13.59 19.50 18.57
CA PHE A 261 -13.85 18.08 18.87
C PHE A 261 -14.56 17.35 17.72
N ASP A 262 -15.36 18.04 16.91
CA ASP A 262 -15.92 17.48 15.68
C ASP A 262 -14.81 17.15 14.67
N GLU A 263 -13.78 18.02 14.54
CA GLU A 263 -12.59 17.71 13.70
C GLU A 263 -11.91 16.41 14.14
N TYR A 264 -11.66 16.21 15.44
CA TYR A 264 -11.05 14.96 15.89
C TYR A 264 -11.91 13.73 15.56
N LYS A 265 -13.23 13.83 15.74
CA LYS A 265 -14.18 12.74 15.44
C LYS A 265 -14.20 12.43 13.95
N ASP A 266 -14.32 13.42 13.11
CA ASP A 266 -14.44 13.29 11.67
C ASP A 266 -13.10 12.88 11.06
N GLY A 267 -12.00 13.48 11.53
CA GLY A 267 -10.64 13.10 11.18
C GLY A 267 -10.34 11.64 11.51
N ALA A 268 -10.74 11.16 12.69
CA ALA A 268 -10.58 9.75 13.07
C ALA A 268 -11.31 8.81 12.09
N GLN A 269 -12.53 9.15 11.63
CA GLN A 269 -13.27 8.36 10.65
C GLN A 269 -12.57 8.37 9.27
N LEU A 270 -12.08 9.52 8.82
CA LEU A 270 -11.35 9.63 7.55
C LEU A 270 -10.03 8.83 7.59
N LEU A 271 -9.29 8.92 8.69
CA LEU A 271 -8.06 8.15 8.90
C LEU A 271 -8.31 6.65 8.88
N LYS A 272 -9.42 6.17 9.46
CA LYS A 272 -9.81 4.74 9.48
C LYS A 272 -9.88 4.14 8.07
N TYR A 273 -10.33 4.90 7.09
CA TYR A 273 -10.47 4.46 5.70
C TYR A 273 -9.28 4.82 4.81
N ALA A 274 -8.09 4.94 5.40
CA ALA A 274 -6.82 5.18 4.72
C ALA A 274 -6.64 6.57 4.07
N GLY A 275 -7.49 7.56 4.40
CA GLY A 275 -7.30 8.97 4.04
C GLY A 275 -6.12 9.58 4.82
N GLY A 276 -5.41 10.54 4.22
CA GLY A 276 -4.52 11.46 4.91
C GLY A 276 -5.29 12.73 5.28
N LEU A 277 -4.96 13.37 6.38
CA LEU A 277 -5.57 14.64 6.79
C LEU A 277 -4.60 15.79 6.60
N GLY A 278 -5.12 16.94 6.14
CA GLY A 278 -4.47 18.23 6.22
C GLY A 278 -5.40 19.19 6.96
N VAL A 279 -5.03 19.61 8.15
CA VAL A 279 -5.91 20.39 9.05
C VAL A 279 -5.31 21.75 9.32
N ASP A 280 -6.03 22.80 8.96
CA ASP A 280 -5.64 24.18 9.23
C ASP A 280 -6.15 24.62 10.60
N TRP A 281 -5.20 25.00 11.47
CA TRP A 281 -5.43 25.42 12.85
C TRP A 281 -5.29 26.94 13.04
N SER A 282 -5.16 27.70 11.95
CA SER A 282 -4.82 29.13 12.00
C SER A 282 -5.89 30.00 12.61
N TYR A 283 -7.14 29.56 12.70
CA TYR A 283 -8.21 30.32 13.35
C TYR A 283 -8.19 30.25 14.88
N ILE A 284 -7.51 29.26 15.46
CA ILE A 284 -7.51 29.05 16.90
C ILE A 284 -6.76 30.19 17.60
N ARG A 285 -7.43 30.88 18.53
CA ARG A 285 -6.83 31.97 19.30
C ARG A 285 -5.56 31.50 20.02
N ALA A 286 -4.58 32.41 20.09
CA ALA A 286 -3.33 32.13 20.77
C ALA A 286 -3.46 32.07 22.31
N ALA A 287 -2.44 31.50 22.94
CA ALA A 287 -2.33 31.50 24.41
C ALA A 287 -2.36 32.91 24.98
N GLY A 288 -3.07 33.11 26.11
CA GLY A 288 -3.26 34.39 26.77
C GLY A 288 -4.44 35.21 26.21
N SER A 289 -5.01 34.84 25.06
CA SER A 289 -6.22 35.50 24.54
C SER A 289 -7.44 35.19 25.42
N LEU A 290 -8.30 36.19 25.69
CA LEU A 290 -9.45 36.03 26.56
C LEU A 290 -10.59 35.25 25.88
N VAL A 291 -11.15 34.28 26.60
CA VAL A 291 -12.40 33.61 26.22
C VAL A 291 -13.56 34.53 26.63
N SER A 292 -14.21 35.19 25.65
CA SER A 292 -15.13 36.30 25.83
C SER A 292 -16.28 36.07 26.82
N LYS A 293 -16.75 34.84 26.99
CA LYS A 293 -17.86 34.51 27.91
C LYS A 293 -17.44 34.22 29.34
N THR A 294 -16.20 33.83 29.57
CA THR A 294 -15.73 33.35 30.88
C THR A 294 -14.65 34.25 31.49
N GLY A 295 -14.01 35.09 30.68
CA GLY A 295 -12.86 35.90 31.10
C GLY A 295 -11.61 35.08 31.44
N VAL A 296 -11.59 33.79 31.08
CA VAL A 296 -10.43 32.89 31.25
C VAL A 296 -9.49 33.03 30.07
N GLU A 297 -8.19 32.98 30.32
CA GLU A 297 -7.17 32.97 29.28
C GLU A 297 -7.12 31.62 28.55
N SER A 298 -7.02 31.67 27.22
CA SER A 298 -6.81 30.50 26.36
C SER A 298 -5.42 29.91 26.60
N GLN A 299 -5.33 28.61 26.50
CA GLN A 299 -4.04 27.88 26.48
C GLN A 299 -3.41 27.78 25.08
N GLY A 300 -4.07 28.36 24.07
CA GLY A 300 -3.62 28.40 22.69
C GLY A 300 -3.83 27.12 21.90
N VAL A 301 -3.16 27.02 20.75
CA VAL A 301 -3.35 25.91 19.78
C VAL A 301 -2.57 24.64 20.17
N VAL A 302 -1.42 24.77 20.84
CA VAL A 302 -0.50 23.63 21.10
C VAL A 302 -1.16 22.48 21.87
N PRO A 303 -1.96 22.71 22.94
CA PRO A 303 -2.65 21.61 23.62
C PRO A 303 -3.62 20.82 22.72
N PHE A 304 -4.30 21.50 21.80
CA PHE A 304 -5.21 20.86 20.84
C PHE A 304 -4.44 20.04 19.81
N LEU A 305 -3.30 20.53 19.33
CA LEU A 305 -2.42 19.78 18.42
C LEU A 305 -1.88 18.51 19.08
N ARG A 306 -1.67 18.51 20.38
CA ARG A 306 -1.28 17.29 21.09
C ARG A 306 -2.41 16.25 21.07
N ILE A 307 -3.66 16.65 21.29
CA ILE A 307 -4.82 15.74 21.18
C ILE A 307 -4.90 15.17 19.75
N GLU A 308 -4.73 16.02 18.73
CA GLU A 308 -4.70 15.60 17.33
C GLU A 308 -3.59 14.55 17.05
N ASN A 309 -2.42 14.75 17.67
CA ASN A 309 -1.35 13.75 17.62
C ASN A 309 -1.82 12.39 18.15
N ASP A 310 -2.45 12.37 19.32
CA ASP A 310 -2.88 11.13 19.97
C ASP A 310 -4.04 10.47 19.21
N VAL A 311 -4.96 11.25 18.63
CA VAL A 311 -5.99 10.75 17.71
C VAL A 311 -5.33 10.10 16.49
N THR A 312 -4.38 10.79 15.86
CA THR A 312 -3.71 10.32 14.64
C THR A 312 -3.00 8.98 14.85
N ILE A 313 -2.24 8.82 15.93
CA ILE A 313 -1.51 7.57 16.21
C ILE A 313 -2.42 6.42 16.64
N SER A 314 -3.56 6.75 17.26
CA SER A 314 -4.52 5.74 17.74
C SER A 314 -5.26 5.05 16.59
N ILE A 315 -5.34 5.69 15.42
CA ILE A 315 -6.10 5.14 14.28
C ILE A 315 -5.20 4.32 13.37
N ASN A 316 -5.49 3.01 13.32
CA ASN A 316 -4.82 2.09 12.40
C ASN A 316 -5.63 1.96 11.11
N ARG A 317 -5.09 2.46 9.99
CA ARG A 317 -5.70 2.43 8.67
C ARG A 317 -5.85 0.99 8.14
N SER A 318 -6.96 0.34 8.51
CA SER A 318 -7.27 -1.02 8.04
C SER A 318 -6.12 -2.03 8.23
N GLY A 319 -5.24 -1.83 9.22
CA GLY A 319 -4.07 -2.67 9.47
C GLY A 319 -2.90 -2.52 8.48
N ARG A 320 -3.01 -1.62 7.49
CA ARG A 320 -2.01 -1.49 6.40
C ARG A 320 -1.12 -0.25 6.51
N ARG A 321 -1.60 0.84 7.11
CA ARG A 321 -0.85 2.10 7.33
C ARG A 321 -1.23 2.72 8.67
N ARG A 322 -0.32 3.46 9.30
CA ARG A 322 -0.65 4.33 10.44
C ARG A 322 -1.40 5.56 9.96
N GLY A 323 -2.17 6.19 10.83
CA GLY A 323 -2.74 7.51 10.61
C GLY A 323 -1.65 8.51 10.22
N ALA A 324 -1.96 9.49 9.39
CA ALA A 324 -1.04 10.58 9.06
C ALA A 324 -1.83 11.87 8.89
N THR A 325 -1.52 12.84 9.74
CA THR A 325 -2.11 14.17 9.74
C THR A 325 -1.02 15.21 9.54
N ALA A 326 -1.23 16.11 8.59
CA ALA A 326 -0.47 17.33 8.44
C ALA A 326 -1.27 18.45 9.07
N VAL A 327 -0.65 19.21 9.96
CA VAL A 327 -1.25 20.39 10.59
C VAL A 327 -0.61 21.64 10.05
N TYR A 328 -1.45 22.63 9.75
CA TYR A 328 -1.03 23.88 9.14
C TYR A 328 -1.25 25.03 10.11
N LEU A 329 -0.33 25.98 10.12
CA LEU A 329 -0.46 27.24 10.84
C LEU A 329 0.08 28.39 9.97
N GLU A 330 -0.66 29.49 9.92
CA GLU A 330 -0.20 30.73 9.28
C GLU A 330 1.04 31.28 9.98
N TYR A 331 2.01 31.75 9.19
CA TYR A 331 3.30 32.22 9.72
C TYR A 331 3.21 33.48 10.57
N TRP A 332 2.12 34.20 10.52
CA TRP A 332 1.82 35.40 11.36
C TRP A 332 1.15 35.04 12.69
N HIS A 333 0.80 33.77 12.93
CA HIS A 333 0.16 33.34 14.18
C HIS A 333 1.10 33.51 15.36
N LEU A 334 0.58 34.01 16.51
CA LEU A 334 1.39 34.35 17.70
C LEU A 334 2.15 33.11 18.25
N GLU A 335 1.65 31.90 18.09
CA GLU A 335 2.28 30.68 18.55
C GLU A 335 3.12 29.97 17.47
N ILE A 336 3.53 30.66 16.40
CA ILE A 336 4.28 30.03 15.30
C ILE A 336 5.61 29.45 15.77
N GLU A 337 6.30 30.06 16.71
CA GLU A 337 7.58 29.57 17.24
C GLU A 337 7.37 28.25 18.01
N ASP A 338 6.36 28.19 18.88
CA ASP A 338 5.98 26.96 19.59
C ASP A 338 5.55 25.85 18.63
N PHE A 339 4.82 26.21 17.57
CA PHE A 339 4.41 25.28 16.52
C PHE A 339 5.59 24.67 15.77
N MET A 340 6.61 25.45 15.44
CA MET A 340 7.84 24.95 14.80
C MET A 340 8.63 24.03 15.72
N GLU A 341 8.43 24.13 17.04
CA GLU A 341 9.10 23.29 18.03
C GLU A 341 8.36 21.99 18.37
N LEU A 342 7.13 21.78 17.88
CA LEU A 342 6.29 20.62 18.21
C LEU A 342 6.99 19.28 18.08
N ARG A 343 7.90 19.13 17.12
CA ARG A 343 8.62 17.87 16.83
C ARG A 343 10.03 17.79 17.41
N LYS A 344 10.46 18.77 18.22
CA LYS A 344 11.76 18.71 18.89
C LYS A 344 11.79 17.60 19.94
N ASN A 345 12.91 16.87 20.01
CA ASN A 345 13.14 15.81 21.00
C ASN A 345 13.60 16.33 22.38
N THR A 346 13.47 17.63 22.63
CA THR A 346 13.89 18.30 23.87
C THR A 346 12.80 19.26 24.34
N GLY A 347 12.83 19.63 25.63
CA GLY A 347 11.87 20.54 26.23
C GLY A 347 10.72 19.85 26.95
N ASP A 348 9.62 20.56 27.19
CA ASP A 348 8.43 20.00 27.86
C ASP A 348 7.65 19.10 26.89
N GLU A 349 7.60 17.82 27.22
CA GLU A 349 6.90 16.78 26.44
C GLU A 349 5.40 17.08 26.29
N ARG A 350 4.80 17.79 27.22
CA ARG A 350 3.39 18.22 27.12
C ARG A 350 3.13 19.24 26.01
N ARG A 351 4.19 19.83 25.48
CA ARG A 351 4.14 20.78 24.35
C ARG A 351 4.71 20.18 23.06
N ARG A 352 4.74 18.84 22.95
CA ARG A 352 5.26 18.11 21.80
C ARG A 352 4.18 17.29 21.11
N ALA A 353 4.32 17.12 19.80
CA ALA A 353 3.45 16.34 18.92
C ALA A 353 4.31 15.73 17.81
N HIS A 354 5.02 14.64 18.14
CA HIS A 354 6.08 14.08 17.31
C HIS A 354 5.58 13.41 16.03
N ASP A 355 4.35 12.90 16.04
CA ASP A 355 3.78 12.11 14.94
C ASP A 355 2.98 12.97 13.94
N LEU A 356 2.71 14.24 14.26
CA LEU A 356 2.12 15.18 13.33
C LEU A 356 3.15 15.70 12.33
N ASN A 357 2.75 15.88 11.08
CA ASN A 357 3.54 16.62 10.10
C ASN A 357 3.18 18.09 10.16
N THR A 358 4.14 18.94 10.52
CA THR A 358 3.92 20.37 10.62
C THR A 358 4.23 21.07 9.31
N ALA A 359 3.37 21.99 8.90
CA ALA A 359 3.57 22.86 7.74
C ALA A 359 3.10 24.29 8.07
N THR A 360 3.72 25.27 7.45
CA THR A 360 3.41 26.68 7.67
C THR A 360 2.99 27.34 6.36
N TRP A 361 1.99 28.20 6.44
CA TRP A 361 1.61 29.05 5.33
C TRP A 361 2.37 30.36 5.40
N ILE A 362 3.29 30.58 4.46
CA ILE A 362 4.20 31.72 4.44
C ILE A 362 3.75 32.72 3.37
N PRO A 363 3.27 33.93 3.74
CA PRO A 363 2.88 34.95 2.75
C PRO A 363 4.10 35.61 2.10
N ASP A 364 3.91 36.14 0.89
CA ASP A 364 4.94 36.88 0.14
C ASP A 364 5.53 38.05 0.91
N LEU A 365 4.73 38.69 1.73
CA LEU A 365 5.17 39.82 2.58
C LEU A 365 6.26 39.40 3.57
N PHE A 366 6.14 38.17 4.14
CA PHE A 366 7.20 37.65 5.01
C PHE A 366 8.52 37.53 4.27
N MET A 367 8.50 37.01 3.04
CA MET A 367 9.70 36.85 2.23
C MET A 367 10.36 38.19 1.86
N LYS A 368 9.54 39.21 1.59
CA LYS A 368 10.02 40.58 1.38
C LYS A 368 10.67 41.17 2.63
N ARG A 369 10.02 41.01 3.79
CA ARG A 369 10.56 41.46 5.08
C ARG A 369 11.88 40.78 5.42
N LEU A 370 11.97 39.48 5.14
CA LEU A 370 13.21 38.70 5.34
C LEU A 370 14.37 39.23 4.46
N GLN A 371 14.08 39.56 3.19
CA GLN A 371 15.09 40.10 2.28
C GLN A 371 15.56 41.52 2.71
N GLU A 372 14.67 42.28 3.34
CA GLU A 372 14.95 43.63 3.82
C GLU A 372 15.55 43.65 5.24
N ASP A 373 15.77 42.49 5.86
CA ASP A 373 16.13 42.36 7.30
C ASP A 373 15.16 43.13 8.21
N GLY A 374 13.88 43.04 7.87
CA GLY A 374 12.80 43.80 8.50
C GLY A 374 12.10 43.00 9.61
N TYR A 375 11.21 43.69 10.33
CA TYR A 375 10.41 43.09 11.40
C TYR A 375 9.22 42.33 10.84
N TRP A 376 8.86 41.24 11.53
CA TRP A 376 7.66 40.46 11.29
C TRP A 376 6.76 40.52 12.53
N THR A 377 5.47 40.88 12.34
CA THR A 377 4.53 41.00 13.44
C THR A 377 3.68 39.75 13.57
N LEU A 378 3.54 39.25 14.80
CA LEU A 378 2.70 38.09 15.12
C LEU A 378 1.39 38.61 15.75
N PHE A 379 0.30 37.90 15.47
CA PHE A 379 -1.04 38.23 15.93
C PHE A 379 -1.74 37.00 16.52
N SER A 380 -2.63 37.23 17.50
CA SER A 380 -3.66 36.25 17.80
C SER A 380 -4.78 36.37 16.77
N PRO A 381 -5.31 35.27 16.20
CA PRO A 381 -6.44 35.32 15.27
C PRO A 381 -7.68 36.03 15.84
N SER A 382 -7.89 35.99 17.17
CA SER A 382 -8.97 36.70 17.83
C SER A 382 -8.88 38.23 17.71
N ASP A 383 -7.67 38.77 17.51
CA ASP A 383 -7.43 40.20 17.40
C ASP A 383 -7.52 40.70 15.94
N VAL A 384 -7.34 39.79 15.00
CA VAL A 384 -7.34 40.05 13.54
C VAL A 384 -8.20 39.00 12.78
N PRO A 385 -9.50 38.93 13.07
CA PRO A 385 -10.35 37.82 12.60
C PRO A 385 -10.47 37.74 11.08
N ASP A 386 -10.24 38.84 10.37
CA ASP A 386 -10.34 38.90 8.90
C ASP A 386 -9.04 38.52 8.19
N LEU A 387 -7.92 38.45 8.91
CA LEU A 387 -6.60 38.35 8.28
C LEU A 387 -6.44 37.04 7.50
N HIS A 388 -6.96 35.94 8.03
CA HIS A 388 -6.89 34.61 7.38
C HIS A 388 -7.64 34.58 6.03
N ASP A 389 -8.75 35.32 5.90
CA ASP A 389 -9.62 35.31 4.71
C ASP A 389 -9.23 36.34 3.63
N LEU A 390 -8.17 37.12 3.86
CA LEU A 390 -7.76 38.20 2.96
C LEU A 390 -6.71 37.79 1.91
N TYR A 391 -6.65 36.56 1.51
CA TYR A 391 -5.70 36.08 0.51
C TYR A 391 -5.71 36.91 -0.77
N GLY A 392 -4.51 37.30 -1.23
CA GLY A 392 -4.32 37.95 -2.51
C GLY A 392 -5.01 39.30 -2.67
N ARG A 393 -5.57 39.89 -1.59
CA ARG A 393 -6.10 41.26 -1.55
C ARG A 393 -4.99 42.24 -1.15
N LYS A 394 -4.97 43.39 -1.83
CA LYS A 394 -4.04 44.47 -1.53
C LYS A 394 -4.53 45.30 -0.34
#